data_9d278ed2ad3f6a20121f31614f14752c
#
_entry.id   9d278ed2ad3f6a20121f31614f14752c
#
_cell.length_a   1.000
_cell.length_b   1.000
_cell.length_c   1.000
_cell.angle_alpha   90.00
_cell.angle_beta   90.00
_cell.angle_gamma   90.00
#
_symmetry.space_group_name_H-M   'P 1'
#
loop_
_entity.id
_entity.type
_entity.pdbx_description
1 polymer ?
#
loop_
_entity_poly.entity_id
_entity_poly.type
_entity_poly.pdbx_seq_one_letter_code
_entity_poly.pdbx_strand_id
1 'polypeptide(L)'
;MRATEHPSACGWTAHSPRTYFASPPTDLLRRGAAGASILLMLAVCWIGGAEAKVVSSDAAGFSVEHQVTVPAQPDDAFSTLLDVWRWWDPAHTWSGDPANLSIDARAGGCFCESLPEGGSAQHLLVIYAEPGSTLRMVGGLGPLQDQAVSGAMTWSVAPEGEGSVITMTYRVSGRVEGGMEAWAGLVDSMLGGQIARLADLLDD
;
A
#
# COMPACT_ATOMS: atom_id res chain seq x y z
N MET A 1 -35.12 20.87 35.80
CA MET A 1 -35.66 20.41 34.51
C MET A 1 -35.47 21.49 33.47
N ARG A 2 -34.47 21.40 32.65
CA ARG A 2 -34.33 22.08 31.36
C ARG A 2 -33.40 21.22 30.50
N ALA A 3 -33.95 20.75 29.39
CA ALA A 3 -33.23 20.02 28.36
C ALA A 3 -32.31 21.01 27.61
N THR A 4 -31.06 20.65 27.42
CA THR A 4 -30.12 21.37 26.55
C THR A 4 -30.05 20.63 25.22
N GLU A 5 -30.54 21.32 24.19
CA GLU A 5 -30.47 20.88 22.78
C GLU A 5 -29.03 20.87 22.27
N HIS A 6 -28.67 19.82 21.57
CA HIS A 6 -27.43 19.74 20.80
C HIS A 6 -27.64 20.40 19.43
N PRO A 7 -26.73 21.24 18.93
CA PRO A 7 -26.79 21.70 17.55
C PRO A 7 -26.29 20.67 16.56
N SER A 8 -27.06 20.51 15.50
CA SER A 8 -26.92 19.62 14.39
C SER A 8 -25.76 19.94 13.46
N ALA A 9 -25.15 18.87 12.96
CA ALA A 9 -24.65 18.60 11.60
C ALA A 9 -24.08 19.77 10.77
N CYS A 10 -22.79 19.73 10.58
CA CYS A 10 -22.08 20.43 9.51
C CYS A 10 -22.34 19.70 8.17
N GLY A 11 -23.18 20.26 7.31
CA GLY A 11 -23.45 19.71 5.97
C GLY A 11 -22.32 20.05 5.00
N TRP A 12 -21.72 19.02 4.43
CA TRP A 12 -20.80 19.15 3.31
C TRP A 12 -21.59 19.08 2.00
N THR A 13 -21.65 20.19 1.25
CA THR A 13 -22.18 20.22 -0.10
C THR A 13 -21.08 19.88 -1.09
N ALA A 14 -21.22 18.74 -1.77
CA ALA A 14 -20.36 18.34 -2.86
C ALA A 14 -20.60 19.23 -4.10
N HIS A 15 -19.58 19.93 -4.57
CA HIS A 15 -19.58 20.63 -5.86
C HIS A 15 -19.00 19.70 -6.92
N SER A 16 -19.83 19.32 -7.89
CA SER A 16 -19.40 18.60 -9.10
C SER A 16 -18.77 19.56 -10.11
N PRO A 17 -17.62 19.28 -10.69
CA PRO A 17 -17.10 20.03 -11.82
C PRO A 17 -17.80 19.62 -13.12
N ARG A 18 -18.32 20.59 -13.87
CA ARG A 18 -18.84 20.40 -15.23
C ARG A 18 -17.69 20.19 -16.20
N THR A 19 -17.67 19.04 -16.85
CA THR A 19 -16.80 18.76 -18.00
C THR A 19 -17.40 19.38 -19.27
N TYR A 20 -16.63 20.25 -19.91
CA TYR A 20 -16.89 20.72 -21.26
C TYR A 20 -16.32 19.71 -22.27
N PHE A 21 -17.20 19.06 -23.02
CA PHE A 21 -16.81 18.30 -24.20
C PHE A 21 -16.74 19.24 -25.42
N ALA A 22 -15.57 19.36 -26.02
CA ALA A 22 -15.40 19.92 -27.35
C ALA A 22 -15.33 18.77 -28.36
N SER A 23 -16.22 18.81 -29.36
CA SER A 23 -16.26 17.85 -30.45
C SER A 23 -15.20 18.17 -31.49
N PRO A 24 -14.56 17.17 -32.11
CA PRO A 24 -13.67 17.40 -33.26
C PRO A 24 -14.46 17.44 -34.58
N PRO A 25 -13.93 18.13 -35.59
CA PRO A 25 -14.57 18.24 -36.91
C PRO A 25 -14.34 16.98 -37.76
N THR A 26 -15.41 16.57 -38.43
CA THR A 26 -15.39 15.63 -39.56
C THR A 26 -14.90 16.32 -40.82
N ASP A 27 -13.92 15.75 -41.49
CA ASP A 27 -13.92 15.64 -42.97
C ASP A 27 -12.70 14.86 -43.52
N LEU A 28 -12.94 14.01 -44.42
CA LEU A 28 -12.51 13.73 -45.77
C LEU A 28 -12.05 12.30 -46.06
N LEU A 29 -12.97 11.65 -46.77
CA LEU A 29 -12.73 10.47 -47.58
C LEU A 29 -11.55 10.60 -48.54
N ARG A 30 -10.61 9.63 -48.53
CA ARG A 30 -9.89 9.26 -49.75
C ARG A 30 -9.64 7.74 -49.81
N ARG A 31 -10.16 7.18 -50.92
CA ARG A 31 -9.98 5.79 -51.35
C ARG A 31 -8.53 5.52 -51.73
N GLY A 32 -8.00 4.33 -51.45
CA GLY A 32 -6.78 3.83 -52.05
C GLY A 32 -6.32 2.48 -51.54
N ALA A 33 -6.48 1.47 -52.39
CA ALA A 33 -5.67 0.27 -52.58
C ALA A 33 -5.44 -0.74 -51.45
N ALA A 34 -5.88 -1.96 -51.76
CA ALA A 34 -5.61 -3.23 -51.07
C ALA A 34 -4.11 -3.48 -50.89
N GLY A 35 -3.73 -3.77 -49.62
CA GLY A 35 -2.47 -4.36 -49.24
C GLY A 35 -2.73 -5.23 -48.01
N ALA A 36 -2.72 -6.56 -48.21
CA ALA A 36 -2.83 -7.53 -47.12
C ALA A 36 -1.53 -7.48 -46.29
N SER A 37 -1.54 -6.67 -45.25
CA SER A 37 -0.47 -6.71 -44.22
C SER A 37 -0.94 -7.61 -43.08
N ILE A 38 -0.30 -8.78 -42.97
CA ILE A 38 -0.39 -9.66 -41.82
C ILE A 38 0.23 -8.90 -40.64
N LEU A 39 -0.63 -8.33 -39.80
CA LEU A 39 -0.22 -7.78 -38.49
C LEU A 39 0.07 -8.97 -37.56
N LEU A 40 1.36 -9.27 -37.40
CA LEU A 40 1.85 -10.14 -36.34
C LEU A 40 1.63 -9.39 -35.01
N MET A 41 0.56 -9.69 -34.28
CA MET A 41 0.33 -9.20 -32.93
C MET A 41 1.39 -9.81 -32.03
N LEU A 42 2.48 -9.10 -31.79
CA LEU A 42 3.38 -9.37 -30.68
C LEU A 42 2.63 -8.99 -29.40
N ALA A 43 2.10 -9.99 -28.71
CA ALA A 43 1.66 -9.84 -27.32
C ALA A 43 2.92 -9.51 -26.49
N VAL A 44 3.13 -8.22 -26.22
CA VAL A 44 4.11 -7.77 -25.25
C VAL A 44 3.48 -8.09 -23.88
N CYS A 45 3.90 -9.22 -23.28
CA CYS A 45 3.69 -9.45 -21.85
C CYS A 45 4.40 -8.30 -21.11
N TRP A 46 3.64 -7.36 -20.60
CA TRP A 46 4.12 -6.43 -19.61
C TRP A 46 4.29 -7.22 -18.30
N ILE A 47 5.52 -7.61 -18.03
CA ILE A 47 5.91 -8.08 -16.69
C ILE A 47 5.89 -6.79 -15.86
N GLY A 48 4.84 -6.61 -15.05
CA GLY A 48 4.75 -5.51 -14.10
C GLY A 48 5.89 -5.66 -13.08
N GLY A 49 6.98 -4.92 -13.29
CA GLY A 49 8.06 -4.84 -12.31
C GLY A 49 7.54 -4.07 -11.08
N ALA A 50 7.90 -4.53 -9.87
CA ALA A 50 7.70 -3.76 -8.65
C ALA A 50 8.48 -2.44 -8.78
N GLU A 51 7.78 -1.31 -8.80
CA GLU A 51 8.42 0.00 -8.68
C GLU A 51 8.63 0.32 -7.20
N ALA A 52 9.89 0.29 -6.79
CA ALA A 52 10.35 0.68 -5.46
C ALA A 52 10.89 2.12 -5.54
N LYS A 53 10.42 3.00 -4.65
CA LYS A 53 10.90 4.39 -4.68
C LYS A 53 10.83 5.06 -3.30
N VAL A 54 11.98 5.58 -2.84
CA VAL A 54 11.98 6.69 -1.88
C VAL A 54 11.33 7.90 -2.57
N VAL A 55 10.12 8.25 -2.14
CA VAL A 55 9.36 9.38 -2.71
C VAL A 55 9.94 10.71 -2.26
N SER A 56 10.33 10.80 -1.00
CA SER A 56 10.96 11.98 -0.40
C SER A 56 11.79 11.60 0.83
N SER A 57 12.87 12.34 1.07
CA SER A 57 13.65 12.24 2.29
C SER A 57 14.31 13.58 2.59
N ASP A 58 14.19 14.04 3.83
CA ASP A 58 14.85 15.22 4.38
C ASP A 58 15.13 15.04 5.88
N ALA A 59 15.64 16.08 6.55
CA ALA A 59 15.97 16.01 7.97
C ALA A 59 14.76 15.80 8.90
N ALA A 60 13.53 16.06 8.45
CA ALA A 60 12.31 15.97 9.23
C ALA A 60 11.59 14.60 9.05
N GLY A 61 11.86 13.89 7.95
CA GLY A 61 11.20 12.63 7.65
C GLY A 61 11.51 12.06 6.29
N PHE A 62 10.86 10.93 6.01
CA PHE A 62 10.90 10.30 4.69
C PHE A 62 9.55 9.67 4.31
N SER A 63 9.39 9.41 3.04
CA SER A 63 8.26 8.65 2.49
C SER A 63 8.77 7.64 1.48
N VAL A 64 8.34 6.40 1.63
CA VAL A 64 8.58 5.32 0.67
C VAL A 64 7.24 4.84 0.10
N GLU A 65 7.25 4.39 -1.15
CA GLU A 65 6.08 3.85 -1.82
C GLU A 65 6.50 2.67 -2.69
N HIS A 66 5.73 1.60 -2.60
CA HIS A 66 5.90 0.41 -3.43
C HIS A 66 4.56 0.02 -4.02
N GLN A 67 4.57 -0.46 -5.26
CA GLN A 67 3.39 -0.90 -5.97
C GLN A 67 3.68 -2.20 -6.71
N VAL A 68 2.72 -3.12 -6.68
CA VAL A 68 2.75 -4.37 -7.45
C VAL A 68 1.37 -4.63 -8.04
N THR A 69 1.35 -5.19 -9.25
CA THR A 69 0.11 -5.69 -9.88
C THR A 69 0.11 -7.21 -9.77
N VAL A 70 -1.00 -7.78 -9.33
CA VAL A 70 -1.17 -9.22 -9.09
C VAL A 70 -2.43 -9.74 -9.79
N PRO A 71 -2.48 -11.03 -10.20
CA PRO A 71 -3.66 -11.61 -10.86
C PRO A 71 -4.86 -11.82 -9.91
N ALA A 72 -4.63 -11.81 -8.60
CA ALA A 72 -5.66 -12.02 -7.60
C ALA A 72 -6.67 -10.88 -7.56
N GLN A 73 -7.95 -11.23 -7.34
CA GLN A 73 -9.01 -10.22 -7.13
C GLN A 73 -8.80 -9.44 -5.82
N PRO A 74 -9.35 -8.21 -5.69
CA PRO A 74 -9.08 -7.34 -4.54
C PRO A 74 -9.35 -7.99 -3.18
N ASP A 75 -10.43 -8.75 -3.04
CA ASP A 75 -10.78 -9.39 -1.77
C ASP A 75 -9.77 -10.50 -1.39
N ASP A 76 -9.31 -11.27 -2.38
CA ASP A 76 -8.30 -12.32 -2.18
C ASP A 76 -6.92 -11.71 -1.90
N ALA A 77 -6.54 -10.68 -2.65
CA ALA A 77 -5.30 -9.95 -2.44
C ALA A 77 -5.25 -9.30 -1.04
N PHE A 78 -6.35 -8.68 -0.61
CA PHE A 78 -6.45 -8.09 0.72
C PHE A 78 -6.44 -9.15 1.82
N SER A 79 -7.12 -10.28 1.64
CA SER A 79 -7.09 -11.39 2.60
C SER A 79 -5.68 -11.96 2.75
N THR A 80 -4.97 -12.17 1.64
CA THR A 80 -3.58 -12.65 1.65
C THR A 80 -2.62 -11.65 2.28
N LEU A 81 -2.82 -10.34 2.05
CA LEU A 81 -2.07 -9.28 2.74
C LEU A 81 -2.19 -9.38 4.25
N LEU A 82 -3.39 -9.70 4.79
CA LEU A 82 -3.60 -9.85 6.23
C LEU A 82 -2.94 -11.10 6.81
N ASP A 83 -2.73 -12.15 6.03
CA ASP A 83 -1.99 -13.36 6.39
C ASP A 83 -0.47 -13.10 6.39
N VAL A 84 -0.03 -12.04 7.05
CA VAL A 84 1.35 -11.53 7.05
C VAL A 84 2.40 -12.60 7.34
N TRP A 85 2.08 -13.58 8.14
CA TRP A 85 2.94 -14.71 8.50
C TRP A 85 3.32 -15.60 7.29
N ARG A 86 2.57 -15.54 6.19
CA ARG A 86 2.83 -16.34 4.98
C ARG A 86 3.91 -15.75 4.08
N TRP A 87 4.07 -14.42 4.12
CA TRP A 87 4.91 -13.72 3.15
C TRP A 87 5.98 -12.83 3.78
N TRP A 88 5.88 -12.47 5.07
CA TRP A 88 6.90 -11.66 5.72
C TRP A 88 8.22 -12.42 5.84
N ASP A 89 9.35 -11.74 5.59
CA ASP A 89 10.68 -12.32 5.67
C ASP A 89 11.05 -12.63 7.13
N PRO A 90 11.40 -13.88 7.48
CA PRO A 90 11.81 -14.23 8.85
C PRO A 90 13.01 -13.43 9.36
N ALA A 91 13.90 -12.94 8.47
CA ALA A 91 15.03 -12.09 8.86
C ALA A 91 14.60 -10.72 9.41
N HIS A 92 13.35 -10.34 9.20
CA HIS A 92 12.77 -9.07 9.65
C HIS A 92 11.69 -9.28 10.74
N THR A 93 11.84 -10.31 11.56
CA THR A 93 11.05 -10.56 12.76
C THR A 93 11.93 -10.49 14.00
N TRP A 94 11.36 -10.18 15.14
CA TRP A 94 12.06 -10.24 16.44
C TRP A 94 12.20 -11.67 16.97
N SER A 95 11.20 -12.52 16.68
CA SER A 95 11.18 -13.92 17.11
C SER A 95 12.01 -14.85 16.21
N GLY A 96 12.38 -14.41 15.01
CA GLY A 96 13.02 -15.23 13.98
C GLY A 96 12.05 -16.15 13.21
N ASP A 97 10.74 -16.09 13.52
CA ASP A 97 9.71 -16.91 12.89
C ASP A 97 8.48 -16.08 12.52
N PRO A 98 8.16 -15.91 11.22
CA PRO A 98 7.01 -15.13 10.79
C PRO A 98 5.67 -15.74 11.22
N ALA A 99 5.60 -17.03 11.58
CA ALA A 99 4.39 -17.64 12.15
C ALA A 99 3.90 -16.95 13.45
N ASN A 100 4.77 -16.19 14.11
CA ASN A 100 4.45 -15.39 15.29
C ASN A 100 3.85 -14.02 14.95
N LEU A 101 3.80 -13.62 13.68
CA LEU A 101 3.22 -12.36 13.21
C LEU A 101 1.71 -12.49 13.01
N SER A 102 1.00 -11.41 13.27
CA SER A 102 -0.44 -11.31 13.03
C SER A 102 -0.86 -9.88 12.75
N ILE A 103 -1.92 -9.71 11.93
CA ILE A 103 -2.60 -8.43 11.73
C ILE A 103 -4.05 -8.58 12.14
N ASP A 104 -4.46 -7.85 13.21
CA ASP A 104 -5.87 -7.67 13.58
C ASP A 104 -6.40 -6.43 12.85
N ALA A 105 -7.02 -6.64 11.69
CA ALA A 105 -7.43 -5.57 10.76
C ALA A 105 -8.73 -4.87 11.19
N ARG A 106 -8.75 -4.30 12.40
CA ARG A 106 -9.81 -3.44 12.92
C ARG A 106 -9.21 -2.26 13.67
N ALA A 107 -9.91 -1.13 13.71
CA ALA A 107 -9.44 0.03 14.47
C ALA A 107 -9.19 -0.35 15.94
N GLY A 108 -7.99 -0.08 16.44
CA GLY A 108 -7.51 -0.51 17.74
C GLY A 108 -6.87 -1.91 17.77
N GLY A 109 -6.89 -2.67 16.68
CA GLY A 109 -6.07 -3.86 16.48
C GLY A 109 -4.63 -3.51 16.14
N CYS A 110 -3.78 -4.49 15.88
CA CYS A 110 -2.35 -4.26 15.62
C CYS A 110 -1.77 -5.20 14.56
N PHE A 111 -0.69 -4.76 13.95
CA PHE A 111 0.34 -5.64 13.42
C PHE A 111 1.26 -5.96 14.58
N CYS A 112 1.16 -7.19 15.06
CA CYS A 112 1.81 -7.65 16.27
C CYS A 112 2.62 -8.91 16.06
N GLU A 113 3.58 -9.15 16.96
CA GLU A 113 4.40 -10.35 17.00
C GLU A 113 4.40 -10.94 18.41
N SER A 114 4.20 -12.25 18.49
CA SER A 114 4.41 -13.02 19.72
C SER A 114 5.89 -13.33 19.89
N LEU A 115 6.43 -13.05 21.10
CA LEU A 115 7.83 -13.30 21.40
C LEU A 115 7.97 -14.49 22.37
N PRO A 116 9.16 -15.12 22.43
CA PRO A 116 9.43 -16.18 23.40
C PRO A 116 9.07 -15.77 24.84
N GLU A 117 8.79 -16.76 25.67
CA GLU A 117 8.51 -16.58 27.11
C GLU A 117 7.31 -15.68 27.43
N GLY A 118 6.37 -15.54 26.47
CA GLY A 118 5.15 -14.76 26.66
C GLY A 118 5.34 -13.25 26.40
N GLY A 119 6.47 -12.85 25.83
CA GLY A 119 6.69 -11.49 25.36
C GLY A 119 5.82 -11.16 24.13
N SER A 120 5.75 -9.89 23.77
CA SER A 120 5.05 -9.44 22.57
C SER A 120 5.62 -8.12 22.06
N ALA A 121 5.51 -7.90 20.75
CA ALA A 121 5.83 -6.63 20.11
C ALA A 121 4.62 -6.14 19.33
N GLN A 122 4.25 -4.86 19.48
CA GLN A 122 3.31 -4.19 18.61
C GLN A 122 4.12 -3.40 17.57
N HIS A 123 4.18 -3.90 16.35
CA HIS A 123 4.88 -3.22 15.25
C HIS A 123 4.17 -1.94 14.82
N LEU A 124 2.84 -2.04 14.59
CA LEU A 124 2.00 -0.91 14.21
C LEU A 124 0.61 -1.06 14.81
N LEU A 125 -0.05 0.07 15.13
CA LEU A 125 -1.44 0.12 15.58
C LEU A 125 -2.35 0.35 14.37
N VAL A 126 -3.38 -0.47 14.19
CA VAL A 126 -4.39 -0.26 13.15
C VAL A 126 -5.31 0.89 13.54
N ILE A 127 -5.43 1.90 12.67
CA ILE A 127 -6.29 3.08 12.88
C ILE A 127 -7.43 3.16 11.86
N TYR A 128 -7.33 2.43 10.76
CA TYR A 128 -8.38 2.35 9.74
C TYR A 128 -8.26 1.01 9.01
N ALA A 129 -9.40 0.36 8.81
CA ALA A 129 -9.51 -0.86 8.01
C ALA A 129 -10.83 -0.83 7.24
N GLU A 130 -10.73 -1.00 5.92
CA GLU A 130 -11.84 -1.20 4.99
C GLU A 130 -11.56 -2.50 4.24
N PRO A 131 -12.31 -3.57 4.55
CA PRO A 131 -12.07 -4.88 3.96
C PRO A 131 -12.06 -4.84 2.42
N GLY A 132 -11.14 -5.56 1.82
CA GLY A 132 -10.93 -5.61 0.36
C GLY A 132 -10.27 -4.37 -0.25
N SER A 133 -10.01 -3.31 0.53
CA SER A 133 -9.57 -2.01 -0.02
C SER A 133 -8.39 -1.40 0.73
N THR A 134 -8.52 -1.12 2.02
CA THR A 134 -7.56 -0.26 2.72
C THR A 134 -7.27 -0.74 4.13
N LEU A 135 -5.98 -0.80 4.47
CA LEU A 135 -5.48 -0.95 5.83
C LEU A 135 -4.52 0.20 6.15
N ARG A 136 -4.81 0.98 7.20
CA ARG A 136 -3.89 2.02 7.67
C ARG A 136 -3.48 1.79 9.11
N MET A 137 -2.17 1.87 9.33
CA MET A 137 -1.54 1.61 10.62
C MET A 137 -0.60 2.75 10.96
N VAL A 138 -0.34 2.97 12.26
CA VAL A 138 0.60 3.98 12.75
C VAL A 138 1.59 3.38 13.72
N GLY A 139 2.82 3.91 13.73
CA GLY A 139 3.91 3.53 14.63
C GLY A 139 5.27 3.53 13.96
N GLY A 140 6.29 3.23 14.74
CA GLY A 140 7.65 2.95 14.26
C GLY A 140 7.78 1.45 13.96
N LEU A 141 7.95 1.07 12.70
CA LEU A 141 8.09 -0.33 12.30
C LEU A 141 9.50 -0.86 12.65
N GLY A 142 9.57 -2.05 13.26
CA GLY A 142 10.82 -2.72 13.59
C GLY A 142 11.75 -1.85 14.44
N PRO A 143 13.04 -1.66 14.08
CA PRO A 143 13.99 -0.88 14.84
C PRO A 143 13.63 0.62 14.99
N LEU A 144 12.68 1.13 14.19
CA LEU A 144 12.16 2.48 14.37
C LEU A 144 11.37 2.65 15.67
N GLN A 145 10.99 1.55 16.36
CA GLN A 145 10.30 1.60 17.65
C GLN A 145 11.13 2.27 18.76
N ASP A 146 12.44 2.13 18.70
CA ASP A 146 13.37 2.73 19.67
C ASP A 146 13.71 4.18 19.32
N GLN A 147 13.24 4.68 18.19
CA GLN A 147 13.53 6.03 17.73
C GLN A 147 12.38 6.99 18.08
N ALA A 148 12.73 8.27 18.20
CA ALA A 148 11.73 9.33 18.44
C ALA A 148 11.00 9.69 17.14
N VAL A 149 10.24 8.72 16.59
CA VAL A 149 9.51 8.86 15.33
C VAL A 149 8.05 8.51 15.46
N SER A 150 7.27 9.03 14.53
CA SER A 150 5.92 8.56 14.22
C SER A 150 5.85 8.20 12.74
N GLY A 151 5.20 7.07 12.44
CA GLY A 151 5.01 6.62 11.06
C GLY A 151 3.53 6.36 10.77
N ALA A 152 3.15 6.52 9.49
CA ALA A 152 1.84 6.13 8.98
C ALA A 152 2.04 5.23 7.76
N MET A 153 1.67 3.96 7.89
CA MET A 153 1.69 2.98 6.81
C MET A 153 0.28 2.79 6.29
N THR A 154 0.13 2.84 4.97
CA THR A 154 -1.13 2.54 4.31
C THR A 154 -0.89 1.49 3.24
N TRP A 155 -1.68 0.43 3.29
CA TRP A 155 -1.85 -0.53 2.22
C TRP A 155 -3.19 -0.24 1.54
N SER A 156 -3.20 -0.19 0.22
CA SER A 156 -4.42 -0.09 -0.57
C SER A 156 -4.42 -1.16 -1.65
N VAL A 157 -5.57 -1.75 -1.86
CA VAL A 157 -5.82 -2.74 -2.91
C VAL A 157 -6.93 -2.18 -3.79
N ALA A 158 -6.71 -2.13 -5.09
CA ALA A 158 -7.69 -1.65 -6.05
C ALA A 158 -7.75 -2.57 -7.26
N PRO A 159 -8.93 -2.71 -7.92
CA PRO A 159 -9.03 -3.50 -9.13
C PRO A 159 -8.14 -2.91 -10.24
N GLU A 160 -7.43 -3.78 -10.97
CA GLU A 160 -6.65 -3.42 -12.14
C GLU A 160 -6.72 -4.54 -13.18
N GLY A 161 -7.36 -4.25 -14.34
CA GLY A 161 -7.59 -5.26 -15.38
C GLY A 161 -8.43 -6.44 -14.85
N GLU A 162 -7.86 -7.65 -14.93
CA GLU A 162 -8.47 -8.88 -14.41
C GLU A 162 -7.95 -9.25 -12.99
N GLY A 163 -7.13 -8.40 -12.38
CA GLY A 163 -6.53 -8.61 -11.08
C GLY A 163 -6.61 -7.37 -10.19
N SER A 164 -5.55 -7.11 -9.45
CA SER A 164 -5.46 -5.99 -8.51
C SER A 164 -4.10 -5.31 -8.58
N VAL A 165 -4.09 -4.03 -8.22
CA VAL A 165 -2.89 -3.29 -7.84
C VAL A 165 -2.86 -3.12 -6.33
N ILE A 166 -1.74 -3.50 -5.71
CA ILE A 166 -1.46 -3.31 -4.29
C ILE A 166 -0.44 -2.19 -4.18
N THR A 167 -0.78 -1.14 -3.43
CA THR A 167 0.11 -0.02 -3.15
C THR A 167 0.36 0.05 -1.64
N MET A 168 1.61 0.12 -1.25
CA MET A 168 2.05 0.36 0.12
C MET A 168 2.78 1.68 0.20
N THR A 169 2.37 2.56 1.12
CA THR A 169 3.10 3.78 1.46
C THR A 169 3.46 3.77 2.93
N TYR A 170 4.68 4.21 3.27
CA TYR A 170 5.08 4.43 4.65
C TYR A 170 5.74 5.80 4.79
N ARG A 171 5.12 6.67 5.58
CA ARG A 171 5.59 8.03 5.87
C ARG A 171 6.05 8.08 7.31
N VAL A 172 7.30 8.49 7.53
CA VAL A 172 7.92 8.58 8.86
C VAL A 172 8.38 10.00 9.09
N SER A 173 8.13 10.53 10.28
CA SER A 173 8.59 11.84 10.72
C SER A 173 9.11 11.77 12.15
N GLY A 174 10.05 12.65 12.50
CA GLY A 174 10.65 12.71 13.83
C GLY A 174 12.16 12.79 13.78
N ARG A 175 12.82 12.07 14.67
CA ARG A 175 14.27 12.07 14.79
C ARG A 175 14.81 10.65 14.97
N VAL A 176 15.79 10.30 14.17
CA VAL A 176 16.49 9.01 14.24
C VAL A 176 18.00 9.24 14.40
N GLU A 177 18.67 8.31 15.04
CA GLU A 177 20.12 8.28 15.06
C GLU A 177 20.65 7.98 13.65
N GLY A 178 21.68 8.69 13.21
CA GLY A 178 22.26 8.60 11.87
C GLY A 178 21.52 9.39 10.78
N GLY A 179 20.36 9.98 11.08
CA GLY A 179 19.59 10.84 10.17
C GLY A 179 18.56 10.11 9.33
N MET A 180 17.48 10.82 8.97
CA MET A 180 16.34 10.27 8.24
C MET A 180 16.69 9.75 6.84
N GLU A 181 17.63 10.39 6.15
CA GLU A 181 18.04 9.99 4.80
C GLU A 181 18.69 8.60 4.77
N ALA A 182 19.51 8.28 5.77
CA ALA A 182 20.12 6.95 5.88
C ALA A 182 19.05 5.86 6.14
N TRP A 183 18.08 6.16 6.99
CA TRP A 183 16.98 5.23 7.27
C TRP A 183 16.02 5.05 6.11
N ALA A 184 15.80 6.10 5.30
CA ALA A 184 14.90 6.01 4.14
C ALA A 184 15.30 4.88 3.20
N GLY A 185 16.58 4.76 2.82
CA GLY A 185 17.06 3.71 1.93
C GLY A 185 16.98 2.31 2.53
N LEU A 186 17.23 2.16 3.85
CA LEU A 186 17.10 0.88 4.54
C LEU A 186 15.64 0.41 4.60
N VAL A 187 14.73 1.32 4.96
CA VAL A 187 13.29 1.04 5.03
C VAL A 187 12.72 0.74 3.65
N ASP A 188 13.12 1.50 2.63
CA ASP A 188 12.72 1.30 1.24
C ASP A 188 13.12 -0.10 0.75
N SER A 189 14.39 -0.48 0.91
CA SER A 189 14.88 -1.80 0.50
C SER A 189 14.16 -2.95 1.23
N MET A 190 13.97 -2.80 2.54
CA MET A 190 13.30 -3.83 3.35
C MET A 190 11.83 -4.00 2.93
N LEU A 191 11.07 -2.90 2.82
CA LEU A 191 9.66 -2.95 2.45
C LEU A 191 9.44 -3.38 1.01
N GLY A 192 10.34 -3.01 0.09
CA GLY A 192 10.36 -3.52 -1.28
C GLY A 192 10.51 -5.04 -1.34
N GLY A 193 11.36 -5.60 -0.49
CA GLY A 193 11.47 -7.06 -0.34
C GLY A 193 10.19 -7.71 0.18
N GLN A 194 9.49 -7.07 1.14
CA GLN A 194 8.25 -7.61 1.69
C GLN A 194 7.12 -7.62 0.66
N ILE A 195 6.90 -6.52 -0.07
CA ILE A 195 5.82 -6.47 -1.07
C ILE A 195 6.08 -7.40 -2.25
N ALA A 196 7.34 -7.62 -2.63
CA ALA A 196 7.70 -8.62 -3.64
C ALA A 196 7.32 -10.03 -3.22
N ARG A 197 7.60 -10.42 -1.95
CA ARG A 197 7.21 -11.71 -1.40
C ARG A 197 5.69 -11.90 -1.32
N LEU A 198 4.95 -10.82 -1.04
CA LEU A 198 3.48 -10.84 -1.10
C LEU A 198 3.00 -11.07 -2.54
N ALA A 199 3.60 -10.39 -3.52
CA ALA A 199 3.27 -10.57 -4.93
C ALA A 199 3.56 -12.00 -5.41
N ASP A 200 4.76 -12.55 -5.09
CA ASP A 200 5.13 -13.93 -5.42
C ASP A 200 4.10 -14.95 -4.88
N LEU A 201 3.60 -14.71 -3.66
CA LEU A 201 2.57 -15.58 -3.06
C LEU A 201 1.20 -15.47 -3.75
N LEU A 202 0.89 -14.35 -4.37
CA LEU A 202 -0.37 -14.11 -5.08
C LEU A 202 -0.33 -14.52 -6.55
N ASP A 203 0.88 -14.77 -7.09
CA ASP A 203 1.10 -15.26 -8.45
C ASP A 203 1.03 -16.80 -8.55
N ASP A 204 1.14 -17.54 -7.40
CA ASP A 204 1.06 -18.99 -7.27
C ASP A 204 -0.41 -19.49 -7.23
#